data_5c94fe0742744d0dbad7c21a7e5256d2
#
_entry.id   5c94fe0742744d0dbad7c21a7e5256d2
#
_cell.length_a   1.000
_cell.length_b   1.000
_cell.length_c   1.000
_cell.angle_alpha   90.00
_cell.angle_beta   90.00
_cell.angle_gamma   90.00
#
_symmetry.space_group_name_H-M   'P 1'
#
loop_
_entity.id
_entity.type
_entity.pdbx_description
1 polymer ?
#
loop_
_entity_poly.entity_id
_entity_poly.type
_entity_poly.pdbx_seq_one_letter_code
_entity_poly.pdbx_strand_id
1 'polypeptide(L)'
;MNKRKLLAKILAGSKSTRFGDFVNLLEALGFQLARVNGSHHIFQHPKVREPVNIQQVHGQVKPYQIRQVVELIEVYGLTLDADDEAEEN
;
A
#
# COMPACT_ATOMS: atom_id res chain seq x y z
N MET A 1 -10.92 -8.42 3.20
CA MET A 1 -9.44 -8.59 3.35
C MET A 1 -9.02 -8.02 4.69
N ASN A 2 -8.12 -8.69 5.39
CA ASN A 2 -7.59 -8.19 6.66
C ASN A 2 -6.30 -7.40 6.38
N LYS A 3 -6.34 -6.12 6.65
CA LYS A 3 -5.22 -5.22 6.30
C LYS A 3 -3.97 -5.51 7.13
N ARG A 4 -4.15 -5.91 8.38
CA ARG A 4 -3.01 -6.30 9.22
C ARG A 4 -2.29 -7.51 8.67
N LYS A 5 -3.04 -8.52 8.26
CA LYS A 5 -2.43 -9.72 7.66
C LYS A 5 -1.74 -9.41 6.35
N LEU A 6 -2.36 -8.56 5.53
CA LEU A 6 -1.73 -8.16 4.27
C LEU A 6 -0.45 -7.38 4.52
N LEU A 7 -0.47 -6.46 5.47
CA LEU A 7 0.74 -5.71 5.82
C LEU A 7 1.85 -6.67 6.25
N ALA A 8 1.52 -7.63 7.12
CA ALA A 8 2.51 -8.62 7.56
C ALA A 8 3.08 -9.42 6.39
N LYS A 9 2.23 -9.77 5.43
CA LYS A 9 2.68 -10.53 4.25
C LYS A 9 3.67 -9.73 3.41
N ILE A 10 3.36 -8.47 3.13
CA ILE A 10 4.26 -7.69 2.28
C ILE A 10 5.56 -7.37 3.01
N LEU A 11 5.51 -7.15 4.32
CA LEU A 11 6.73 -6.93 5.11
C LEU A 11 7.59 -8.18 5.16
N ALA A 12 6.97 -9.36 5.07
CA ALA A 12 7.69 -10.63 5.04
C ALA A 12 8.21 -10.99 3.64
N GLY A 13 7.97 -10.14 2.64
CA GLY A 13 8.55 -10.33 1.32
C GLY A 13 7.61 -10.86 0.25
N SER A 14 6.30 -10.83 0.48
CA SER A 14 5.34 -11.25 -0.53
C SER A 14 5.56 -10.45 -1.83
N LYS A 15 5.53 -11.13 -2.95
CA LYS A 15 5.81 -10.52 -4.25
C LYS A 15 4.56 -10.29 -5.10
N SER A 16 3.38 -10.66 -4.59
CA SER A 16 2.16 -10.46 -5.34
C SER A 16 1.04 -10.09 -4.40
N THR A 17 0.20 -9.16 -4.86
CA THR A 17 -0.93 -8.66 -4.10
C THR A 17 -1.95 -8.15 -5.09
N ARG A 18 -3.21 -8.43 -4.84
CA ARG A 18 -4.28 -7.90 -5.66
C ARG A 18 -4.29 -6.39 -5.60
N PHE A 19 -4.51 -5.77 -6.75
CA PHE A 19 -4.47 -4.31 -6.86
C PHE A 19 -5.44 -3.64 -5.87
N GLY A 20 -6.70 -4.10 -5.83
CA GLY A 20 -7.69 -3.50 -4.93
C GLY A 20 -7.34 -3.64 -3.47
N ASP A 21 -6.80 -4.80 -3.09
CA ASP A 21 -6.37 -5.02 -1.71
C ASP A 21 -5.21 -4.10 -1.35
N PHE A 22 -4.28 -3.91 -2.29
CA PHE A 22 -3.14 -3.04 -2.05
C PHE A 22 -3.57 -1.58 -1.92
N VAL A 23 -4.54 -1.13 -2.74
CA VAL A 23 -5.10 0.22 -2.62
C VAL A 23 -5.72 0.41 -1.24
N ASN A 24 -6.49 -0.58 -0.77
CA ASN A 24 -7.09 -0.49 0.55
C ASN A 24 -6.03 -0.41 1.65
N LEU A 25 -4.94 -1.16 1.49
CA LEU A 25 -3.84 -1.10 2.45
C LEU A 25 -3.17 0.28 2.44
N LEU A 26 -2.93 0.84 1.26
CA LEU A 26 -2.33 2.18 1.17
C LEU A 26 -3.19 3.20 1.89
N GLU A 27 -4.51 3.15 1.68
CA GLU A 27 -5.42 4.08 2.33
C GLU A 27 -5.40 3.89 3.85
N ALA A 28 -5.33 2.65 4.30
CA ALA A 28 -5.25 2.34 5.73
C ALA A 28 -3.96 2.87 6.35
N LEU A 29 -2.88 2.97 5.56
CA LEU A 29 -1.61 3.51 6.02
C LEU A 29 -1.58 5.04 5.98
N GLY A 30 -2.63 5.68 5.46
CA GLY A 30 -2.73 7.12 5.41
C GLY A 30 -2.46 7.75 4.06
N PHE A 31 -2.22 6.94 3.03
CA PHE A 31 -2.07 7.45 1.67
C PHE A 31 -3.43 7.86 1.10
N GLN A 32 -3.41 8.85 0.24
CA GLN A 32 -4.61 9.31 -0.46
C GLN A 32 -4.35 9.33 -1.95
N LEU A 33 -5.34 8.90 -2.72
CA LEU A 33 -5.25 8.94 -4.18
C LEU A 33 -5.26 10.40 -4.63
N ALA A 34 -4.17 10.83 -5.25
CA ALA A 34 -4.04 12.20 -5.74
C ALA A 34 -4.61 12.33 -7.15
N ARG A 35 -4.33 11.36 -8.01
CA ARG A 35 -4.84 11.39 -9.38
C ARG A 35 -4.65 10.04 -10.05
N VAL A 36 -5.39 9.83 -11.12
CA VAL A 36 -5.27 8.66 -11.99
C VAL A 36 -4.86 9.15 -13.37
N ASN A 37 -3.85 8.54 -13.94
CA ASN A 37 -3.28 8.90 -15.24
C ASN A 37 -3.17 7.61 -16.05
N GLY A 38 -4.18 7.33 -16.87
CA GLY A 38 -4.25 6.04 -17.54
C GLY A 38 -4.36 4.92 -16.52
N SER A 39 -3.43 3.98 -16.56
CA SER A 39 -3.40 2.87 -15.60
C SER A 39 -2.60 3.20 -14.34
N HIS A 40 -2.04 4.41 -14.25
CA HIS A 40 -1.22 4.83 -13.12
C HIS A 40 -2.08 5.49 -12.06
N HIS A 41 -1.99 5.00 -10.83
CA HIS A 41 -2.69 5.54 -9.68
C HIS A 41 -1.64 6.16 -8.76
N ILE A 42 -1.71 7.49 -8.60
CA ILE A 42 -0.70 8.24 -7.86
C ILE A 42 -1.23 8.53 -6.47
N PHE A 43 -0.54 8.04 -5.45
CA PHE A 43 -0.93 8.23 -4.05
C PHE A 43 0.07 9.14 -3.36
N GLN A 44 -0.41 9.88 -2.37
CA GLN A 44 0.41 10.77 -1.56
C GLN A 44 0.08 10.57 -0.08
N HIS A 45 1.06 10.88 0.77
CA HIS A 45 0.92 10.74 2.21
C HIS A 45 1.51 11.99 2.87
N PRO A 46 0.84 12.54 3.91
CA PRO A 46 1.31 13.78 4.54
C PRO A 46 2.74 13.71 5.07
N LYS A 47 3.17 12.53 5.51
CA LYS A 47 4.49 12.33 6.09
C LYS A 47 5.54 11.86 5.10
N VAL A 48 5.14 11.55 3.87
CA VAL A 48 6.03 10.94 2.89
C VAL A 48 6.26 11.93 1.76
N ARG A 49 7.53 12.21 1.49
CA ARG A 49 7.88 13.15 0.44
C ARG A 49 7.60 12.60 -0.95
N GLU A 50 7.90 11.32 -1.15
CA GLU A 50 7.79 10.70 -2.46
C GLU A 50 6.35 10.28 -2.76
N PRO A 51 5.83 10.57 -3.95
CA PRO A 51 4.55 9.99 -4.34
C PRO A 51 4.72 8.50 -4.62
N VAL A 52 3.64 7.75 -4.48
CA VAL A 52 3.62 6.32 -4.80
C VAL A 52 2.78 6.13 -6.05
N ASN A 53 3.38 5.58 -7.08
CA ASN A 53 2.72 5.34 -8.37
C ASN A 53 2.53 3.83 -8.51
N ILE A 54 1.29 3.36 -8.47
CA ILE A 54 1.03 1.94 -8.64
C ILE A 54 0.16 1.71 -9.88
N GLN A 55 0.36 0.55 -10.47
CA GLN A 55 -0.23 0.16 -11.73
C GLN A 55 -0.56 -1.31 -11.65
N GLN A 56 -1.74 -1.69 -12.10
CA GLN A 56 -2.07 -3.11 -12.07
C GLN A 56 -1.63 -3.79 -13.37
N VAL A 57 -1.21 -5.03 -13.23
CA VAL A 57 -0.92 -5.90 -14.34
C VAL A 57 -1.64 -7.21 -14.03
N HIS A 58 -2.62 -7.56 -14.86
CA HIS A 58 -3.46 -8.75 -14.62
C HIS A 58 -4.08 -8.74 -13.24
N GLY A 59 -4.52 -7.54 -12.79
CA GLY A 59 -5.16 -7.40 -11.49
C GLY A 59 -4.24 -7.40 -10.30
N GLN A 60 -2.93 -7.44 -10.51
CA GLN A 60 -1.92 -7.52 -9.47
C GLN A 60 -1.04 -6.28 -9.46
N VAL A 61 -0.49 -5.97 -8.29
CA VAL A 61 0.53 -4.92 -8.15
C VAL A 61 1.89 -5.53 -8.46
N LYS A 62 2.74 -4.77 -9.15
CA LYS A 62 4.08 -5.26 -9.51
C LYS A 62 4.97 -5.39 -8.28
N PRO A 63 5.85 -6.39 -8.24
CA PRO A 63 6.71 -6.60 -7.07
C PRO A 63 7.55 -5.39 -6.68
N TYR A 64 8.09 -4.65 -7.64
CA TYR A 64 8.94 -3.50 -7.29
C TYR A 64 8.13 -2.39 -6.63
N GLN A 65 6.83 -2.30 -6.93
CA GLN A 65 5.97 -1.32 -6.31
C GLN A 65 5.66 -1.70 -4.86
N ILE A 66 5.51 -3.00 -4.61
CA ILE A 66 5.35 -3.48 -3.24
C ILE A 66 6.61 -3.16 -2.44
N ARG A 67 7.78 -3.40 -3.00
CA ARG A 67 9.06 -3.12 -2.32
C ARG A 67 9.22 -1.63 -2.02
N GLN A 68 8.79 -0.76 -2.95
CA GLN A 68 8.84 0.67 -2.72
C GLN A 68 8.02 1.06 -1.50
N VAL A 69 6.80 0.53 -1.40
CA VAL A 69 5.92 0.86 -0.28
C VAL A 69 6.48 0.31 1.02
N VAL A 70 7.02 -0.92 1.02
CA VAL A 70 7.65 -1.48 2.21
C VAL A 70 8.80 -0.58 2.68
N GLU A 71 9.61 -0.09 1.76
CA GLU A 71 10.71 0.80 2.11
C GLU A 71 10.17 2.09 2.75
N LEU A 72 9.13 2.66 2.19
CA LEU A 72 8.53 3.89 2.76
C LEU A 72 7.95 3.64 4.14
N ILE A 73 7.31 2.49 4.34
CA ILE A 73 6.80 2.12 5.66
C ILE A 73 7.94 2.12 6.67
N GLU A 74 9.07 1.54 6.31
CA GLU A 74 10.20 1.42 7.21
C GLU A 74 10.88 2.76 7.45
N VAL A 75 11.09 3.53 6.39
CA VAL A 75 11.80 4.81 6.49
C VAL A 75 10.99 5.83 7.29
N TYR A 76 9.67 5.89 7.04
CA TYR A 76 8.82 6.90 7.66
C TYR A 76 8.06 6.40 8.88
N GLY A 77 8.20 5.12 9.23
CA GLY A 77 7.50 4.55 10.38
C GLY A 77 6.00 4.56 10.23
N LEU A 78 5.50 4.21 9.03
CA LEU A 78 4.06 4.26 8.78
C LEU A 78 3.35 3.11 9.49
N THR A 79 2.16 3.40 10.02
CA THR A 79 1.37 2.39 10.74
C THR A 79 -0.07 2.45 10.25
N LEU A 80 -0.79 1.37 10.50
CA LEU A 80 -2.22 1.33 10.22
C LEU A 80 -2.97 2.23 11.19
N ASP A 81 -4.14 2.73 10.75
CA ASP A 81 -5.04 3.44 11.63
C ASP A 81 -5.45 2.53 12.80
N ALA A 82 -5.82 3.13 13.94
CA ALA A 82 -6.23 2.36 15.10
C ALA A 82 -7.39 1.43 14.77
N ASP A 83 -8.36 1.90 13.97
CA ASP A 83 -9.50 1.07 13.59
C ASP A 83 -9.07 -0.14 12.77
N ASP A 84 -8.09 0.05 11.87
CA ASP A 84 -7.60 -1.04 11.04
C ASP A 84 -6.75 -2.02 11.86
N GLU A 85 -6.01 -1.51 12.84
CA GLU A 85 -5.22 -2.37 13.71
C GLU A 85 -6.11 -3.23 14.61
N ALA A 86 -7.30 -2.74 14.95
CA ALA A 86 -8.25 -3.47 15.76
C ALA A 86 -9.04 -4.50 14.97
N GLU A 87 -8.87 -4.52 13.66
CA GLU A 87 -9.56 -5.47 12.78
C GLU A 87 -9.15 -6.89 13.09
N GLU A 88 -10.15 -7.76 13.34
CA GLU A 88 -9.90 -9.16 13.72
C GLU A 88 -10.51 -10.10 12.71
N ASN A 89 -9.91 -11.27 12.57
CA ASN A 89 -10.54 -12.32 11.78
C ASN A 89 -10.15 -13.63 12.16
#